data_76e2ce3f9ad388fdfd3fa53a73c3bf74
#
_entry.id   76e2ce3f9ad388fdfd3fa53a73c3bf74
#
_cell.length_a   1.000
_cell.length_b   1.000
_cell.length_c   1.000
_cell.angle_alpha   90.00
_cell.angle_beta   90.00
_cell.angle_gamma   90.00
#
_symmetry.space_group_name_H-M   'P 1'
#
loop_
_entity.id
_entity.type
_entity.pdbx_description
1 polymer ?
#
loop_
_entity_poly.entity_id
_entity_poly.type
_entity_poly.pdbx_seq_one_letter_code
_entity_poly.pdbx_strand_id
1 'polypeptide(L)'
;MTRVAWFTPLPPVRSGVARYSVEVLSPLGHHFEIDVFVDTAERHAPSGVAGVFSAHDFVWKQAADPYALIVYQLGNAPCHDYMWPYLVRFPGLVTLHDGQLHHSRARRLLEEKRPEHYRAEFRYNHPDADPCVTELCVAGLLGTLIQLWPMRRVVLASSRAVLVHTTRL
;
A
#
# COMPACT_ATOMS: atom_id res chain seq x y z
N MET A 1 -1.29 -7.48 25.37
CA MET A 1 -1.29 -8.03 24.00
C MET A 1 -0.28 -7.25 23.16
N THR A 2 0.27 -7.86 22.12
CA THR A 2 1.18 -7.16 21.19
C THR A 2 0.38 -6.17 20.36
N ARG A 3 0.77 -4.89 20.35
CA ARG A 3 0.11 -3.82 19.59
C ARG A 3 0.55 -3.82 18.13
N VAL A 4 -0.41 -3.77 17.22
CA VAL A 4 -0.21 -3.81 15.77
C VAL A 4 -0.92 -2.63 15.11
N ALA A 5 -0.21 -1.89 14.26
CA ALA A 5 -0.80 -0.93 13.34
C ALA A 5 -1.14 -1.62 12.02
N TRP A 6 -2.37 -1.48 11.55
CA TRP A 6 -2.87 -2.15 10.34
C TRP A 6 -3.42 -1.14 9.34
N PHE A 7 -2.68 -0.92 8.26
CA PHE A 7 -3.09 -0.03 7.17
C PHE A 7 -3.86 -0.82 6.12
N THR A 8 -5.12 -0.46 5.90
CA THR A 8 -5.99 -1.15 4.94
C THR A 8 -7.18 -0.27 4.54
N PRO A 9 -7.73 -0.40 3.31
CA PRO A 9 -9.08 0.08 3.06
C PRO A 9 -10.08 -0.76 3.86
N LEU A 10 -11.16 -0.13 4.33
CA LEU A 10 -12.31 -0.80 4.96
C LEU A 10 -13.60 -0.45 4.22
N PRO A 11 -14.69 -1.22 4.37
CA PRO A 11 -16.01 -0.79 3.92
C PRO A 11 -16.36 0.59 4.52
N PRO A 12 -17.02 1.48 3.75
CA PRO A 12 -17.76 1.22 2.51
C PRO A 12 -16.94 1.21 1.22
N VAL A 13 -15.59 1.29 1.29
CA VAL A 13 -14.74 1.21 0.10
C VAL A 13 -14.97 -0.12 -0.61
N ARG A 14 -15.37 -0.05 -1.89
CA ARG A 14 -15.62 -1.23 -2.73
C ARG A 14 -14.30 -1.82 -3.23
N SER A 15 -13.67 -2.63 -2.40
CA SER A 15 -12.39 -3.28 -2.70
C SER A 15 -12.39 -4.71 -2.15
N GLY A 16 -11.82 -5.64 -2.91
CA GLY A 16 -11.58 -7.01 -2.44
C GLY A 16 -10.68 -7.05 -1.21
N VAL A 17 -9.71 -6.14 -1.14
CA VAL A 17 -8.82 -6.00 0.03
C VAL A 17 -9.57 -5.49 1.26
N ALA A 18 -10.55 -4.59 1.09
CA ALA A 18 -11.38 -4.13 2.21
C ALA A 18 -12.17 -5.30 2.84
N ARG A 19 -12.76 -6.15 1.99
CA ARG A 19 -13.46 -7.36 2.46
C ARG A 19 -12.51 -8.36 3.11
N TYR A 20 -11.40 -8.66 2.45
CA TYR A 20 -10.35 -9.54 3.00
C TYR A 20 -9.90 -9.07 4.39
N SER A 21 -9.67 -7.78 4.56
CA SER A 21 -9.22 -7.23 5.84
C SER A 21 -10.24 -7.43 6.96
N VAL A 22 -11.53 -7.24 6.69
CA VAL A 22 -12.59 -7.52 7.67
C VAL A 22 -12.57 -8.99 8.11
N GLU A 23 -12.42 -9.91 7.16
CA GLU A 23 -12.40 -11.36 7.43
C GLU A 23 -11.17 -11.78 8.25
N VAL A 24 -10.01 -11.17 7.99
CA VAL A 24 -8.74 -11.51 8.67
C VAL A 24 -8.59 -10.81 10.03
N LEU A 25 -9.07 -9.59 10.17
CA LEU A 25 -8.94 -8.82 11.41
C LEU A 25 -9.67 -9.45 12.59
N SER A 26 -10.84 -10.04 12.35
CA SER A 26 -11.65 -10.65 13.40
C SER A 26 -10.91 -11.77 14.19
N PRO A 27 -10.36 -12.81 13.52
CA PRO A 27 -9.59 -13.83 14.24
C PRO A 27 -8.26 -13.32 14.81
N LEU A 28 -7.57 -12.38 14.11
CA LEU A 28 -6.32 -11.83 14.60
C LEU A 28 -6.49 -11.00 15.88
N GLY A 29 -7.64 -10.34 16.05
CA GLY A 29 -7.95 -9.58 17.25
C GLY A 29 -8.01 -10.40 18.56
N HIS A 30 -8.10 -11.72 18.46
CA HIS A 30 -7.97 -12.61 19.64
C HIS A 30 -6.52 -12.73 20.14
N HIS A 31 -5.55 -12.38 19.30
CA HIS A 31 -4.12 -12.56 19.59
C HIS A 31 -3.36 -11.24 19.70
N PHE A 32 -3.86 -10.18 19.04
CA PHE A 32 -3.20 -8.88 18.93
C PHE A 32 -4.16 -7.75 19.28
N GLU A 33 -3.62 -6.66 19.82
CA GLU A 33 -4.31 -5.38 19.93
C GLU A 33 -4.09 -4.59 18.64
N ILE A 34 -5.12 -4.51 17.80
CA ILE A 34 -4.99 -3.99 16.43
C ILE A 34 -5.66 -2.63 16.31
N ASP A 35 -4.86 -1.59 16.02
CA ASP A 35 -5.32 -0.29 15.59
C ASP A 35 -5.31 -0.24 14.06
N VAL A 36 -6.47 0.01 13.44
CA VAL A 36 -6.61 0.09 11.98
C VAL A 36 -6.53 1.53 11.53
N PHE A 37 -5.74 1.77 10.48
CA PHE A 37 -5.52 3.09 9.88
C PHE A 37 -6.08 3.16 8.46
N VAL A 38 -6.99 4.09 8.22
CA VAL A 38 -7.72 4.27 6.96
C VAL A 38 -7.64 5.72 6.45
N ASP A 39 -7.85 5.90 5.15
CA ASP A 39 -7.88 7.21 4.48
C ASP A 39 -9.32 7.71 4.22
N THR A 40 -10.32 7.09 4.84
CA THR A 40 -11.72 7.45 4.66
C THR A 40 -12.30 8.15 5.89
N ALA A 41 -13.27 9.06 5.66
CA ALA A 41 -14.00 9.71 6.75
C ALA A 41 -14.96 8.74 7.45
N GLU A 42 -15.61 7.86 6.68
CA GLU A 42 -16.49 6.82 7.22
C GLU A 42 -15.66 5.65 7.75
N ARG A 43 -15.89 5.31 9.01
CA ARG A 43 -15.11 4.31 9.74
C ARG A 43 -16.03 3.37 10.47
N HIS A 44 -16.21 2.18 9.92
CA HIS A 44 -16.91 1.10 10.59
C HIS A 44 -15.88 0.13 11.13
N ALA A 45 -15.78 0.02 12.45
CA ALA A 45 -14.84 -0.90 13.07
C ALA A 45 -15.29 -2.35 12.83
N PRO A 46 -14.46 -3.18 12.19
CA PRO A 46 -14.70 -4.63 12.17
C PRO A 46 -14.57 -5.20 13.58
N SER A 47 -15.15 -6.38 13.81
CA SER A 47 -14.98 -7.09 15.06
C SER A 47 -13.50 -7.44 15.29
N GLY A 48 -13.06 -7.44 16.55
CA GLY A 48 -11.71 -7.86 16.93
C GLY A 48 -10.63 -6.77 16.82
N VAL A 49 -10.98 -5.50 16.48
CA VAL A 49 -10.00 -4.41 16.46
C VAL A 49 -10.16 -3.51 17.70
N ALA A 50 -9.05 -2.94 18.17
CA ALA A 50 -9.03 -2.01 19.30
C ALA A 50 -9.59 -0.63 18.90
N GLY A 51 -9.34 -0.20 17.65
CA GLY A 51 -9.88 1.04 17.12
C GLY A 51 -9.64 1.22 15.64
N VAL A 52 -10.39 2.18 15.03
CA VAL A 52 -10.20 2.60 13.63
C VAL A 52 -9.93 4.10 13.61
N PHE A 53 -8.80 4.48 13.03
CA PHE A 53 -8.24 5.83 13.06
C PHE A 53 -7.99 6.35 11.65
N SER A 54 -7.88 7.68 11.53
CA SER A 54 -7.31 8.26 10.32
C SER A 54 -5.85 7.85 10.16
N ALA A 55 -5.41 7.63 8.93
CA ALA A 55 -3.99 7.41 8.66
C ALA A 55 -3.11 8.56 9.19
N HIS A 56 -3.63 9.79 9.22
CA HIS A 56 -2.93 10.95 9.78
C HIS A 56 -2.66 10.83 11.28
N ASP A 57 -3.46 10.07 12.00
CA ASP A 57 -3.29 9.86 13.44
C ASP A 57 -2.12 8.91 13.76
N PHE A 58 -1.65 8.14 12.79
CA PHE A 58 -0.63 7.13 13.00
C PHE A 58 0.67 7.69 13.56
N VAL A 59 1.17 8.79 12.99
CA VAL A 59 2.51 9.31 13.32
C VAL A 59 2.63 9.69 14.80
N TRP A 60 1.62 10.37 15.33
CA TRP A 60 1.63 10.74 16.74
C TRP A 60 1.34 9.54 17.67
N LYS A 61 0.47 8.61 17.26
CA LYS A 61 0.24 7.36 18.02
C LYS A 61 1.50 6.50 18.07
N GLN A 62 2.20 6.37 16.96
CA GLN A 62 3.49 5.68 16.87
C GLN A 62 4.58 6.35 17.73
N ALA A 63 4.56 7.68 17.83
CA ALA A 63 5.52 8.42 18.65
C ALA A 63 5.23 8.31 20.15
N ALA A 64 3.95 8.30 20.53
CA ALA A 64 3.53 8.23 21.92
C ALA A 64 3.68 6.83 22.52
N ASP A 65 3.30 5.80 21.75
CA ASP A 65 3.40 4.39 22.16
C ASP A 65 3.61 3.52 20.93
N PRO A 66 4.89 3.14 20.64
CA PRO A 66 5.27 2.48 19.39
C PRO A 66 4.58 1.12 19.19
N TYR A 67 4.10 0.87 17.97
CA TYR A 67 3.59 -0.42 17.56
C TYR A 67 4.76 -1.41 17.37
N ALA A 68 4.58 -2.63 17.85
CA ALA A 68 5.55 -3.71 17.69
C ALA A 68 5.65 -4.17 16.21
N LEU A 69 4.52 -4.08 15.48
CA LEU A 69 4.43 -4.41 14.07
C LEU A 69 3.52 -3.41 13.34
N ILE A 70 3.95 -3.05 12.13
CA ILE A 70 3.14 -2.27 11.19
C ILE A 70 2.85 -3.16 9.99
N VAL A 71 1.59 -3.29 9.62
CA VAL A 71 1.12 -4.11 8.50
C VAL A 71 0.46 -3.23 7.46
N TYR A 72 0.80 -3.42 6.19
CA TYR A 72 0.25 -2.71 5.05
C TYR A 72 -0.43 -3.67 4.09
N GLN A 73 -1.72 -3.47 3.84
CA GLN A 73 -2.49 -4.23 2.85
C GLN A 73 -2.43 -3.50 1.51
N LEU A 74 -1.42 -3.80 0.69
CA LEU A 74 -1.09 -3.02 -0.50
C LEU A 74 -1.61 -3.71 -1.78
N GLY A 75 -2.25 -2.92 -2.65
CA GLY A 75 -2.74 -3.32 -3.96
C GLY A 75 -2.61 -2.20 -4.98
N ASN A 76 -3.13 -2.43 -6.20
CA ASN A 76 -3.00 -1.53 -7.33
C ASN A 76 -4.20 -0.56 -7.50
N ALA A 77 -5.10 -0.44 -6.52
CA ALA A 77 -6.23 0.46 -6.55
C ALA A 77 -5.95 1.80 -5.83
N PRO A 78 -6.69 2.90 -6.14
CA PRO A 78 -6.50 4.21 -5.52
C PRO A 78 -6.57 4.21 -4.00
N CYS A 79 -7.40 3.36 -3.43
CA CYS A 79 -7.60 3.26 -1.99
C CYS A 79 -6.36 2.78 -1.21
N HIS A 80 -5.27 2.42 -1.89
CA HIS A 80 -4.00 2.07 -1.29
C HIS A 80 -2.95 3.18 -1.37
N ASP A 81 -3.20 4.24 -2.15
CA ASP A 81 -2.20 5.28 -2.45
C ASP A 81 -1.69 6.01 -1.20
N TYR A 82 -2.54 6.18 -0.18
CA TYR A 82 -2.18 6.85 1.06
C TYR A 82 -1.12 6.09 1.88
N MET A 83 -0.96 4.78 1.67
CA MET A 83 -0.05 3.93 2.45
C MET A 83 1.42 4.16 2.09
N TRP A 84 1.72 4.57 0.86
CA TRP A 84 3.08 4.67 0.35
C TRP A 84 4.03 5.54 1.18
N PRO A 85 3.67 6.77 1.58
CA PRO A 85 4.55 7.60 2.40
C PRO A 85 4.81 6.99 3.79
N TYR A 86 3.81 6.30 4.35
CA TYR A 86 3.97 5.61 5.63
C TYR A 86 4.90 4.40 5.50
N LEU A 87 4.72 3.57 4.47
CA LEU A 87 5.56 2.40 4.23
C LEU A 87 7.04 2.79 4.07
N VAL A 88 7.33 3.82 3.28
CA VAL A 88 8.71 4.29 3.05
C VAL A 88 9.32 4.84 4.34
N ARG A 89 8.55 5.52 5.16
CA ARG A 89 9.05 6.15 6.42
C ARG A 89 9.06 5.17 7.60
N PHE A 90 8.15 4.23 7.64
CA PHE A 90 7.95 3.27 8.71
C PHE A 90 7.86 1.84 8.14
N PRO A 91 9.00 1.23 7.79
CA PRO A 91 9.03 -0.10 7.20
C PRO A 91 8.31 -1.15 8.05
N GLY A 92 7.45 -1.94 7.42
CA GLY A 92 6.64 -2.96 8.08
C GLY A 92 6.48 -4.24 7.24
N LEU A 93 5.55 -5.08 7.64
CA LEU A 93 5.09 -6.22 6.85
C LEU A 93 4.12 -5.72 5.77
N VAL A 94 4.38 -6.05 4.52
CA VAL A 94 3.47 -5.76 3.41
C VAL A 94 2.78 -7.04 2.97
N THR A 95 1.44 -7.06 3.00
CA THR A 95 0.66 -8.06 2.25
C THR A 95 0.42 -7.48 0.85
N LEU A 96 1.05 -8.07 -0.14
CA LEU A 96 0.96 -7.62 -1.53
C LEU A 96 -0.16 -8.37 -2.25
N HIS A 97 -1.30 -7.69 -2.47
CA HIS A 97 -2.47 -8.25 -3.12
C HIS A 97 -2.39 -8.22 -4.64
N ASP A 98 -1.52 -7.38 -5.19
CA ASP A 98 -1.31 -7.24 -6.63
C ASP A 98 0.18 -7.08 -6.92
N GLY A 99 0.71 -7.96 -7.76
CA GLY A 99 2.09 -7.90 -8.22
C GLY A 99 2.36 -6.81 -9.27
N GLN A 100 1.30 -6.18 -9.80
CA GLN A 100 1.36 -5.10 -10.79
C GLN A 100 0.97 -3.77 -10.16
N LEU A 101 1.95 -3.00 -9.72
CA LEU A 101 1.72 -1.72 -9.04
C LEU A 101 1.86 -0.51 -9.97
N HIS A 102 2.24 -0.73 -11.22
CA HIS A 102 2.56 0.34 -12.16
C HIS A 102 1.37 1.28 -12.42
N HIS A 103 0.17 0.75 -12.62
CA HIS A 103 -1.02 1.59 -12.85
C HIS A 103 -1.30 2.55 -11.70
N SER A 104 -1.21 2.07 -10.45
CA SER A 104 -1.37 2.89 -9.26
C SER A 104 -0.33 4.03 -9.25
N ARG A 105 0.94 3.68 -9.47
CA ARG A 105 2.04 4.67 -9.42
C ARG A 105 1.98 5.67 -10.57
N ALA A 106 1.75 5.20 -11.79
CA ALA A 106 1.59 6.07 -12.96
C ALA A 106 0.41 7.03 -12.78
N ARG A 107 -0.77 6.48 -12.42
CA ARG A 107 -1.96 7.30 -12.16
C ARG A 107 -1.65 8.37 -11.11
N ARG A 108 -1.19 7.97 -9.92
CA ARG A 108 -0.93 8.89 -8.81
C ARG A 108 0.02 10.02 -9.20
N LEU A 109 1.15 9.69 -9.83
CA LEU A 109 2.18 10.68 -10.10
C LEU A 109 1.89 11.53 -11.34
N LEU A 110 1.26 10.97 -12.38
CA LEU A 110 0.97 11.70 -13.61
C LEU A 110 -0.29 12.56 -13.49
N GLU A 111 -1.35 12.09 -12.81
CA GLU A 111 -2.54 12.89 -12.52
C GLU A 111 -2.21 14.08 -11.59
N GLU A 112 -1.31 13.90 -10.64
CA GLU A 112 -0.79 14.98 -9.78
C GLU A 112 0.19 15.92 -10.51
N LYS A 113 0.37 15.74 -11.84
CA LYS A 113 1.31 16.54 -12.66
C LYS A 113 2.75 16.49 -12.13
N ARG A 114 3.19 15.33 -11.70
CA ARG A 114 4.53 15.08 -11.16
C ARG A 114 5.34 14.11 -12.04
N PRO A 115 5.52 14.38 -13.35
CA PRO A 115 6.16 13.45 -14.27
C PRO A 115 7.63 13.17 -13.91
N GLU A 116 8.35 14.14 -13.32
CA GLU A 116 9.73 13.95 -12.90
C GLU A 116 9.85 12.91 -11.77
N HIS A 117 8.91 12.91 -10.83
CA HIS A 117 8.87 11.90 -9.78
C HIS A 117 8.54 10.52 -10.37
N TYR A 118 7.63 10.47 -11.35
CA TYR A 118 7.34 9.23 -12.05
C TYR A 118 8.59 8.69 -12.79
N ARG A 119 9.31 9.55 -13.52
CA ARG A 119 10.57 9.19 -14.19
C ARG A 119 11.61 8.64 -13.23
N ALA A 120 11.78 9.30 -12.09
CA ALA A 120 12.72 8.86 -11.06
C ALA A 120 12.31 7.50 -10.47
N GLU A 121 11.03 7.31 -10.13
CA GLU A 121 10.51 6.08 -9.57
C GLU A 121 10.55 4.92 -10.59
N PHE A 122 10.19 5.17 -11.87
CA PHE A 122 10.29 4.17 -12.92
C PHE A 122 11.73 3.70 -13.11
N ARG A 123 12.69 4.63 -13.21
CA ARG A 123 14.11 4.32 -13.35
C ARG A 123 14.66 3.55 -12.16
N TYR A 124 14.22 3.89 -10.94
CA TYR A 124 14.60 3.13 -9.76
C TYR A 124 14.08 1.69 -9.81
N ASN A 125 12.83 1.49 -10.24
CA ASN A 125 12.23 0.16 -10.37
C ASN A 125 12.87 -0.67 -11.50
N HIS A 126 13.22 -0.03 -12.61
CA HIS A 126 13.67 -0.66 -13.86
C HIS A 126 14.92 0.05 -14.39
N PRO A 127 16.09 -0.12 -13.74
CA PRO A 127 17.33 0.59 -14.11
C PRO A 127 17.84 0.22 -15.51
N ASP A 128 17.51 -0.97 -16.00
CA ASP A 128 17.94 -1.49 -17.30
C ASP A 128 16.92 -1.24 -18.43
N ALA A 129 15.81 -0.56 -18.13
CA ALA A 129 14.81 -0.23 -19.14
C ALA A 129 15.31 0.90 -20.07
N ASP A 130 14.96 0.78 -21.34
CA ASP A 130 15.21 1.87 -22.30
C ASP A 130 14.51 3.15 -21.82
N PRO A 131 15.21 4.30 -21.77
CA PRO A 131 14.62 5.57 -21.36
C PRO A 131 13.36 5.96 -22.14
N CYS A 132 13.23 5.56 -23.40
CA CYS A 132 12.06 5.87 -24.21
C CYS A 132 10.77 5.21 -23.65
N VAL A 133 10.87 4.08 -22.96
CA VAL A 133 9.73 3.42 -22.31
C VAL A 133 9.10 4.34 -21.26
N THR A 134 9.94 5.03 -20.47
CA THR A 134 9.45 5.99 -19.47
C THR A 134 8.69 7.13 -20.14
N GLU A 135 9.21 7.67 -21.26
CA GLU A 135 8.56 8.76 -22.00
C GLU A 135 7.25 8.32 -22.66
N LEU A 136 7.20 7.09 -23.17
CA LEU A 136 5.94 6.52 -23.67
C LEU A 136 4.88 6.40 -22.55
N CYS A 137 5.29 6.02 -21.34
CA CYS A 137 4.39 6.01 -20.18
C CYS A 137 3.89 7.42 -19.85
N VAL A 138 4.78 8.40 -19.78
CA VAL A 138 4.43 9.79 -19.46
C VAL A 138 3.47 10.35 -20.52
N ALA A 139 3.66 9.99 -21.78
CA ALA A 139 2.79 10.38 -22.90
C ALA A 139 1.47 9.58 -22.96
N GLY A 140 1.27 8.56 -22.10
CA GLY A 140 0.08 7.70 -22.11
C GLY A 140 0.03 6.73 -23.30
N LEU A 141 1.15 6.47 -23.97
CA LEU A 141 1.24 5.68 -25.19
C LEU A 141 1.59 4.20 -24.97
N LEU A 142 1.90 3.79 -23.72
CA LEU A 142 2.33 2.42 -23.46
C LEU A 142 1.17 1.39 -23.49
N GLY A 143 -0.05 1.82 -23.22
CA GLY A 143 -1.24 0.96 -23.25
C GLY A 143 -1.07 -0.26 -22.34
N THR A 144 -1.41 -1.45 -22.84
CA THR A 144 -1.31 -2.71 -22.08
C THR A 144 0.14 -3.14 -21.82
N LEU A 145 1.12 -2.62 -22.56
CA LEU A 145 2.53 -2.94 -22.35
C LEU A 145 3.05 -2.49 -20.98
N ILE A 146 2.31 -1.61 -20.30
CA ILE A 146 2.60 -1.22 -18.91
C ILE A 146 2.72 -2.44 -17.96
N GLN A 147 2.08 -3.55 -18.28
CA GLN A 147 2.16 -4.82 -17.53
C GLN A 147 3.56 -5.44 -17.49
N LEU A 148 4.42 -5.10 -18.46
CA LEU A 148 5.80 -5.59 -18.48
C LEU A 148 6.70 -4.92 -17.43
N TRP A 149 6.22 -3.82 -16.81
CA TRP A 149 6.97 -2.98 -15.91
C TRP A 149 6.28 -2.85 -14.53
N PRO A 150 6.34 -3.86 -13.64
CA PRO A 150 5.46 -3.96 -12.47
C PRO A 150 5.72 -2.96 -11.33
N MET A 151 6.80 -2.22 -11.32
CA MET A 151 7.17 -1.19 -10.33
C MET A 151 7.11 -1.66 -8.86
N ARG A 152 7.63 -2.84 -8.56
CA ARG A 152 7.62 -3.46 -7.22
C ARG A 152 8.82 -3.11 -6.35
N ARG A 153 9.93 -2.64 -6.94
CA ARG A 153 11.22 -2.52 -6.23
C ARG A 153 11.16 -1.58 -5.03
N VAL A 154 10.39 -0.49 -5.12
CA VAL A 154 10.21 0.44 -4.00
C VAL A 154 9.55 -0.28 -2.82
N VAL A 155 8.48 -1.04 -3.05
CA VAL A 155 7.80 -1.80 -1.99
C VAL A 155 8.74 -2.80 -1.35
N LEU A 156 9.43 -3.61 -2.17
CA LEU A 156 10.35 -4.63 -1.69
C LEU A 156 11.49 -4.03 -0.86
N ALA A 157 12.05 -2.90 -1.31
CA ALA A 157 13.14 -2.22 -0.61
C ALA A 157 12.69 -1.49 0.67
N SER A 158 11.42 -1.08 0.74
CA SER A 158 10.88 -0.36 1.90
C SER A 158 10.18 -1.26 2.92
N SER A 159 10.05 -2.56 2.65
CA SER A 159 9.39 -3.52 3.55
C SER A 159 10.40 -4.24 4.45
N ARG A 160 9.97 -4.61 5.66
CA ARG A 160 10.70 -5.58 6.50
C ARG A 160 10.51 -7.00 6.00
N ALA A 161 9.32 -7.30 5.52
CA ALA A 161 8.96 -8.56 4.88
C ALA A 161 7.76 -8.34 3.96
N VAL A 162 7.62 -9.21 2.96
CA VAL A 162 6.48 -9.20 2.04
C VAL A 162 5.78 -10.55 2.07
N LEU A 163 4.48 -10.52 2.26
CA LEU A 163 3.59 -11.67 2.18
C LEU A 163 2.82 -11.61 0.87
N VAL A 164 2.73 -12.74 0.19
CA VAL A 164 1.96 -12.90 -1.04
C VAL A 164 1.02 -14.11 -0.92
N HIS A 165 -0.11 -14.07 -1.64
CA HIS A 165 -1.10 -15.15 -1.59
C HIS A 165 -0.78 -16.31 -2.54
N THR A 166 0.25 -16.19 -3.36
CA THR A 166 0.65 -17.20 -4.35
C THR A 166 2.17 -17.20 -4.51
N THR A 167 2.71 -18.36 -4.85
CA THR A 167 4.14 -18.51 -5.20
C THR A 167 4.45 -18.05 -6.63
N ARG A 168 3.43 -17.69 -7.42
CA ARG A 168 3.56 -17.15 -8.78
C ARG A 168 3.08 -15.70 -8.78
N LEU A 169 4.01 -14.78 -8.89
CA LEU A 169 3.76 -13.34 -9.11
C LEU A 169 4.12 -12.98 -10.54
#